data_ef8e65be0be5437d436f98b8c8932e6f
#
_entry.id   ef8e65be0be5437d436f98b8c8932e6f
#
_cell.length_a   1.000
_cell.length_b   1.000
_cell.length_c   1.000
_cell.angle_alpha   90.00
_cell.angle_beta   90.00
_cell.angle_gamma   90.00
#
_symmetry.space_group_name_H-M   'P 1'
#
loop_
_entity.id
_entity.type
_entity.pdbx_description
1 polymer ?
#
loop_
_entity_poly.entity_id
_entity_poly.type
_entity_poly.pdbx_seq_one_letter_code
_entity_poly.pdbx_strand_id
1 'polypeptide(L)'
;ESTDQKHIMRYQQLFASLAIRKKLAEGVKSGVVWHTQGSGKTALSYYLTFILNDFYSKQNKVAKFYFIVDRLDLLEQATQEFEARGLVVSTANSRAELMAQFRSNQAQQGVSGQAEITVVNIQRFAEDKEKVRINDYATNLQRIFILDEAHRGYKPGGCFLANLFDADTDAIKIALTGTP
;
A
#
# COMPACT_ATOMS: atom_id res chain seq x y z
N GLU A 1 12.81 18.95 17.26
CA GLU A 1 13.08 17.96 18.34
C GLU A 1 12.40 16.66 17.95
N SER A 2 13.18 15.68 17.49
CA SER A 2 12.67 14.34 17.23
C SER A 2 12.31 13.72 18.59
N THR A 3 11.02 13.59 18.86
CA THR A 3 10.58 12.76 19.96
C THR A 3 10.96 11.33 19.65
N ASP A 4 11.95 10.82 20.34
CA ASP A 4 12.44 9.43 20.23
C ASP A 4 11.39 8.48 20.83
N GLN A 5 10.20 8.43 20.18
CA GLN A 5 9.09 7.60 20.61
C GLN A 5 9.26 6.19 20.03
N LYS A 6 9.46 5.24 20.93
CA LYS A 6 9.53 3.84 20.56
C LYS A 6 8.14 3.31 20.17
N HIS A 7 7.93 3.04 18.89
CA HIS A 7 6.70 2.45 18.39
C HIS A 7 6.72 0.94 18.58
N ILE A 8 5.79 0.42 19.39
CA ILE A 8 5.65 -1.01 19.66
C ILE A 8 4.37 -1.52 19.00
N MET A 9 4.51 -2.63 18.30
CA MET A 9 3.39 -3.32 17.67
C MET A 9 2.41 -3.85 18.72
N ARG A 10 1.10 -3.55 18.56
CA ARG A 10 0.06 -4.19 19.38
C ARG A 10 -0.12 -5.63 18.94
N TYR A 11 -0.63 -6.49 19.83
CA TYR A 11 -0.78 -7.91 19.53
C TYR A 11 -1.64 -8.20 18.28
N GLN A 12 -2.72 -7.41 18.05
CA GLN A 12 -3.56 -7.55 16.86
C GLN A 12 -2.76 -7.28 15.57
N GLN A 13 -1.91 -6.24 15.59
CA GLN A 13 -1.06 -5.89 14.45
C GLN A 13 -0.01 -6.97 14.18
N LEU A 14 0.58 -7.53 15.25
CA LEU A 14 1.54 -8.63 15.14
C LEU A 14 0.90 -9.86 14.51
N PHE A 15 -0.25 -10.32 15.06
CA PHE A 15 -0.92 -11.50 14.52
C PHE A 15 -1.40 -11.29 13.07
N ALA A 16 -1.93 -10.10 12.74
CA ALA A 16 -2.31 -9.77 11.36
C ALA A 16 -1.10 -9.83 10.42
N SER A 17 0.03 -9.25 10.82
CA SER A 17 1.26 -9.24 10.02
C SER A 17 1.79 -10.65 9.77
N LEU A 18 1.79 -11.50 10.80
CA LEU A 18 2.21 -12.90 10.68
C LEU A 18 1.26 -13.70 9.79
N ALA A 19 -0.05 -13.50 9.93
CA ALA A 19 -1.05 -14.16 9.10
C ALA A 19 -0.93 -13.75 7.63
N ILE A 20 -0.76 -12.45 7.34
CA ILE A 20 -0.53 -11.94 5.99
C ILE A 20 0.72 -12.58 5.40
N ARG A 21 1.85 -12.53 6.10
CA ARG A 21 3.11 -13.13 5.62
C ARG A 21 2.97 -14.62 5.33
N LYS A 22 2.27 -15.36 6.20
CA LYS A 22 1.99 -16.78 5.98
C LYS A 22 1.18 -17.01 4.71
N LYS A 23 0.09 -16.25 4.50
CA LYS A 23 -0.75 -16.36 3.31
C LYS A 23 0.00 -16.02 2.04
N LEU A 24 0.85 -15.01 2.06
CA LEU A 24 1.70 -14.67 0.93
C LEU A 24 2.72 -15.77 0.60
N ALA A 25 3.27 -16.44 1.62
CA ALA A 25 4.15 -17.60 1.44
C ALA A 25 3.41 -18.81 0.83
N GLU A 26 2.10 -18.94 1.07
CA GLU A 26 1.21 -19.92 0.45
C GLU A 26 0.80 -19.54 -1.00
N GLY A 27 1.25 -18.38 -1.52
CA GLY A 27 0.94 -17.89 -2.87
C GLY A 27 -0.38 -17.10 -2.97
N VAL A 28 -1.03 -16.80 -1.85
CA VAL A 28 -2.26 -15.99 -1.84
C VAL A 28 -1.90 -14.53 -2.11
N LYS A 29 -2.49 -13.91 -3.13
CA LYS A 29 -2.19 -12.54 -3.56
C LYS A 29 -3.19 -11.48 -3.08
N SER A 30 -4.34 -11.89 -2.57
CA SER A 30 -5.35 -10.95 -2.09
C SER A 30 -6.05 -11.46 -0.84
N GLY A 31 -6.40 -10.51 0.05
CA GLY A 31 -7.09 -10.84 1.28
C GLY A 31 -7.64 -9.62 2.00
N VAL A 32 -8.51 -9.90 2.95
CA VAL A 32 -9.13 -8.88 3.80
C VAL A 32 -8.65 -9.07 5.24
N VAL A 33 -8.23 -7.98 5.85
CA VAL A 33 -7.92 -7.91 7.27
C VAL A 33 -9.04 -7.13 7.95
N TRP A 34 -9.82 -7.85 8.72
CA TRP A 34 -10.88 -7.24 9.50
C TRP A 34 -10.36 -6.85 10.89
N HIS A 35 -10.25 -5.57 11.09
CA HIS A 35 -9.85 -4.97 12.36
C HIS A 35 -10.86 -3.88 12.75
N THR A 36 -11.27 -3.86 14.01
CA THR A 36 -12.18 -2.83 14.52
C THR A 36 -11.65 -1.42 14.30
N GLN A 37 -12.54 -0.46 14.20
CA GLN A 37 -12.17 0.95 14.10
C GLN A 37 -11.30 1.36 15.30
N GLY A 38 -10.26 2.16 15.09
CA GLY A 38 -9.31 2.55 16.14
C GLY A 38 -8.26 1.49 16.51
N SER A 39 -8.24 0.32 15.86
CA SER A 39 -7.24 -0.74 16.12
C SER A 39 -5.83 -0.42 15.59
N GLY A 40 -5.65 0.73 14.91
CA GLY A 40 -4.38 1.14 14.32
C GLY A 40 -4.08 0.47 12.98
N LYS A 41 -5.04 0.49 12.06
CA LYS A 41 -4.87 -0.02 10.68
C LYS A 41 -3.72 0.69 9.95
N THR A 42 -3.57 2.01 10.10
CA THR A 42 -2.46 2.77 9.53
C THR A 42 -1.11 2.32 10.12
N ALA A 43 -1.06 2.09 11.43
CA ALA A 43 0.12 1.56 12.08
C ALA A 43 0.45 0.11 11.61
N LEU A 44 -0.57 -0.72 11.36
CA LEU A 44 -0.36 -2.04 10.74
C LEU A 44 0.28 -1.88 9.36
N SER A 45 -0.19 -0.95 8.54
CA SER A 45 0.37 -0.67 7.21
C SER A 45 1.84 -0.24 7.29
N TYR A 46 2.19 0.60 8.26
CA TYR A 46 3.57 0.96 8.55
C TYR A 46 4.44 -0.29 8.83
N TYR A 47 4.01 -1.19 9.71
CA TYR A 47 4.79 -2.39 10.01
C TYR A 47 4.88 -3.35 8.81
N LEU A 48 3.82 -3.43 8.01
CA LEU A 48 3.81 -4.27 6.80
C LEU A 48 4.85 -3.81 5.78
N THR A 49 5.16 -2.51 5.69
CA THR A 49 6.21 -2.05 4.77
C THR A 49 7.56 -2.69 5.09
N PHE A 50 7.93 -2.79 6.35
CA PHE A 50 9.20 -3.41 6.77
C PHE A 50 9.16 -4.94 6.63
N ILE A 51 8.09 -5.57 7.13
CA ILE A 51 7.97 -7.03 7.15
C ILE A 51 7.92 -7.59 5.73
N LEU A 52 7.17 -6.96 4.83
CA LEU A 52 7.05 -7.44 3.46
C LEU A 52 8.23 -7.00 2.58
N ASN A 53 8.88 -5.89 2.91
CA ASN A 53 10.14 -5.55 2.26
C ASN A 53 11.22 -6.61 2.55
N ASP A 54 11.38 -7.03 3.82
CA ASP A 54 12.29 -8.13 4.19
C ASP A 54 11.86 -9.46 3.53
N PHE A 55 10.57 -9.75 3.49
CA PHE A 55 10.03 -10.98 2.89
C PHE A 55 10.35 -11.07 1.40
N TYR A 56 10.16 -9.99 0.63
CA TYR A 56 10.39 -9.98 -0.81
C TYR A 56 11.85 -9.78 -1.18
N SER A 57 12.64 -9.06 -0.37
CA SER A 57 14.08 -8.91 -0.60
C SER A 57 14.81 -10.26 -0.58
N LYS A 58 14.38 -11.17 0.29
CA LYS A 58 14.88 -12.56 0.34
C LYS A 58 14.55 -13.38 -0.91
N GLN A 59 13.61 -12.91 -1.73
CA GLN A 59 13.23 -13.49 -3.01
C GLN A 59 13.82 -12.72 -4.21
N ASN A 60 14.78 -11.81 -3.96
CA ASN A 60 15.37 -10.90 -4.95
C ASN A 60 14.33 -9.99 -5.62
N LYS A 61 13.28 -9.63 -4.90
CA LYS A 61 12.23 -8.71 -5.36
C LYS A 61 12.28 -7.40 -4.59
N VAL A 62 12.05 -6.29 -5.29
CA VAL A 62 11.86 -4.96 -4.71
C VAL A 62 10.38 -4.76 -4.43
N ALA A 63 10.01 -4.56 -3.16
CA ALA A 63 8.64 -4.30 -2.77
C ALA A 63 8.30 -2.81 -2.95
N LYS A 64 7.18 -2.50 -3.61
CA LYS A 64 6.62 -1.14 -3.71
C LYS A 64 5.23 -1.10 -3.07
N PHE A 65 5.05 -0.16 -2.16
CA PHE A 65 3.84 -0.04 -1.35
C PHE A 65 2.99 1.14 -1.79
N TYR A 66 1.69 0.88 -1.95
CA TYR A 66 0.68 1.88 -2.27
C TYR A 66 -0.43 1.81 -1.22
N PHE A 67 -0.60 2.89 -0.47
CA PHE A 67 -1.68 3.03 0.51
C PHE A 67 -2.82 3.81 -0.11
N ILE A 68 -3.94 3.15 -0.34
CA ILE A 68 -5.09 3.69 -1.05
C ILE A 68 -6.14 4.16 -0.05
N VAL A 69 -6.51 5.43 -0.12
CA VAL A 69 -7.57 6.04 0.68
C VAL A 69 -8.69 6.59 -0.20
N ASP A 70 -9.90 6.67 0.33
CA ASP A 70 -11.08 7.16 -0.38
C ASP A 70 -11.34 8.67 -0.18
N ARG A 71 -10.72 9.30 0.82
CA ARG A 71 -10.96 10.70 1.20
C ARG A 71 -9.66 11.51 1.28
N LEU A 72 -9.76 12.81 0.96
CA LEU A 72 -8.59 13.71 0.97
C LEU A 72 -8.03 13.95 2.39
N ASP A 73 -8.91 14.08 3.38
CA ASP A 73 -8.48 14.23 4.77
C ASP A 73 -7.70 13.00 5.28
N LEU A 74 -8.07 11.80 4.82
CA LEU A 74 -7.34 10.58 5.14
C LEU A 74 -5.98 10.51 4.45
N LEU A 75 -5.83 11.12 3.27
CA LEU A 75 -4.53 11.20 2.59
C LEU A 75 -3.54 12.01 3.42
N GLU A 76 -3.94 13.20 3.89
CA GLU A 76 -3.09 14.06 4.71
C GLU A 76 -2.74 13.39 6.04
N GLN A 77 -3.75 12.82 6.70
CA GLN A 77 -3.56 12.12 7.98
C GLN A 77 -2.60 10.92 7.83
N ALA A 78 -2.79 10.08 6.81
CA ALA A 78 -1.93 8.93 6.58
C ALA A 78 -0.49 9.35 6.24
N THR A 79 -0.33 10.39 5.42
CA THR A 79 0.98 10.96 5.07
C THR A 79 1.72 11.38 6.33
N GLN A 80 1.09 12.22 7.16
CA GLN A 80 1.69 12.71 8.41
C GLN A 80 2.03 11.57 9.38
N GLU A 81 1.15 10.57 9.50
CA GLU A 81 1.38 9.43 10.39
C GLU A 81 2.56 8.55 9.91
N PHE A 82 2.72 8.33 8.62
CA PHE A 82 3.83 7.56 8.07
C PHE A 82 5.15 8.33 8.18
N GLU A 83 5.17 9.63 7.89
CA GLU A 83 6.35 10.50 8.02
C GLU A 83 6.81 10.60 9.48
N ALA A 84 5.87 10.79 10.41
CA ALA A 84 6.16 10.84 11.85
C ALA A 84 6.77 9.53 12.37
N ARG A 85 6.56 8.41 11.68
CA ARG A 85 7.16 7.11 11.98
C ARG A 85 8.45 6.83 11.21
N GLY A 86 8.92 7.78 10.40
CA GLY A 86 10.18 7.69 9.67
C GLY A 86 10.12 6.97 8.33
N LEU A 87 8.93 6.78 7.74
CA LEU A 87 8.82 6.35 6.34
C LEU A 87 9.09 7.52 5.40
N VAL A 88 9.67 7.21 4.25
CA VAL A 88 9.66 8.12 3.11
C VAL A 88 8.28 8.02 2.44
N VAL A 89 7.54 9.13 2.38
CA VAL A 89 6.20 9.16 1.84
C VAL A 89 6.16 9.92 0.53
N SER A 90 5.61 9.29 -0.50
CA SER A 90 5.29 9.92 -1.77
C SER A 90 3.78 10.03 -1.92
N THR A 91 3.30 11.08 -2.58
CA THR A 91 1.89 11.22 -2.94
C THR A 91 1.76 11.29 -4.46
N ALA A 92 0.71 10.68 -5.00
CA ALA A 92 0.37 10.83 -6.41
C ALA A 92 -0.88 11.69 -6.53
N ASN A 93 -0.72 12.88 -7.12
CA ASN A 93 -1.79 13.86 -7.30
C ASN A 93 -2.42 13.83 -8.69
N SER A 94 -1.77 13.17 -9.63
CA SER A 94 -2.26 12.97 -10.98
C SER A 94 -2.02 11.54 -11.46
N ARG A 95 -2.79 11.14 -12.48
CA ARG A 95 -2.58 9.85 -13.14
C ARG A 95 -1.18 9.72 -13.71
N ALA A 96 -0.66 10.78 -14.32
CA ALA A 96 0.67 10.78 -14.91
C ALA A 96 1.76 10.50 -13.86
N GLU A 97 1.65 11.14 -12.69
CA GLU A 97 2.53 10.90 -11.55
C GLU A 97 2.44 9.44 -11.06
N LEU A 98 1.22 8.94 -10.85
CA LEU A 98 1.02 7.56 -10.39
C LEU A 98 1.58 6.56 -11.39
N MET A 99 1.37 6.79 -12.69
CA MET A 99 1.92 5.92 -13.75
C MET A 99 3.43 6.01 -13.83
N ALA A 100 4.03 7.18 -13.65
CA ALA A 100 5.48 7.33 -13.58
C ALA A 100 6.06 6.53 -12.40
N GLN A 101 5.41 6.63 -11.24
CA GLN A 101 5.78 5.83 -10.06
C GLN A 101 5.62 4.33 -10.27
N PHE A 102 4.58 3.91 -10.99
CA PHE A 102 4.33 2.52 -11.33
C PHE A 102 5.41 1.92 -12.23
N ARG A 103 5.95 2.71 -13.17
CA ARG A 103 6.99 2.29 -14.11
C ARG A 103 8.40 2.35 -13.52
N SER A 104 8.60 3.20 -12.52
CA SER A 104 9.92 3.35 -11.90
C SER A 104 10.31 2.10 -11.11
N ASN A 105 11.48 1.57 -11.39
CA ASN A 105 12.09 0.44 -10.66
C ASN A 105 12.97 0.91 -9.49
N GLN A 106 13.06 2.22 -9.26
CA GLN A 106 13.91 2.82 -8.23
C GLN A 106 13.07 3.38 -7.08
N ALA A 107 13.66 3.45 -5.90
CA ALA A 107 13.13 4.28 -4.81
C ALA A 107 13.03 5.73 -5.29
N GLN A 108 11.89 6.38 -5.02
CA GLN A 108 11.60 7.67 -5.67
C GLN A 108 12.25 8.86 -5.00
N GLN A 109 12.42 8.82 -3.69
CA GLN A 109 12.94 9.95 -2.91
C GLN A 109 14.04 9.54 -1.92
N GLY A 110 14.31 8.26 -1.78
CA GLY A 110 15.15 7.77 -0.71
C GLY A 110 16.53 7.31 -1.13
N VAL A 111 17.40 7.29 -0.17
CA VAL A 111 18.63 6.53 -0.21
C VAL A 111 18.26 5.04 -0.35
N SER A 112 18.93 4.32 -1.22
CA SER A 112 18.75 2.87 -1.40
C SER A 112 18.67 2.16 -0.04
N GLY A 113 17.55 1.48 0.22
CA GLY A 113 17.33 0.72 1.46
C GLY A 113 16.37 1.36 2.48
N GLN A 114 15.89 2.59 2.27
CA GLN A 114 14.82 3.15 3.10
C GLN A 114 13.45 2.59 2.69
N ALA A 115 12.60 2.31 3.68
CA ALA A 115 11.23 1.90 3.43
C ALA A 115 10.41 3.11 2.94
N GLU A 116 9.74 2.93 1.80
CA GLU A 116 8.97 3.96 1.11
C GLU A 116 7.53 3.51 0.91
N ILE A 117 6.59 4.44 1.00
CA ILE A 117 5.17 4.19 0.74
C ILE A 117 4.57 5.33 -0.09
N THR A 118 3.76 5.01 -1.09
CA THR A 118 3.01 5.99 -1.87
C THR A 118 1.57 6.05 -1.36
N VAL A 119 1.10 7.22 -0.92
CA VAL A 119 -0.29 7.44 -0.51
C VAL A 119 -1.09 7.98 -1.69
N VAL A 120 -2.21 7.33 -1.99
CA VAL A 120 -3.04 7.63 -3.17
C VAL A 120 -4.49 7.84 -2.76
N ASN A 121 -5.07 8.98 -3.15
CA ASN A 121 -6.51 9.20 -3.02
C ASN A 121 -7.22 8.71 -4.28
N ILE A 122 -8.09 7.69 -4.13
CA ILE A 122 -8.79 7.07 -5.25
C ILE A 122 -9.81 8.00 -5.91
N GLN A 123 -10.41 8.94 -5.17
CA GLN A 123 -11.43 9.85 -5.71
C GLN A 123 -10.89 10.80 -6.77
N ARG A 124 -9.60 11.15 -6.70
CA ARG A 124 -8.94 11.96 -7.73
C ARG A 124 -8.92 11.29 -9.10
N PHE A 125 -9.14 9.98 -9.16
CA PHE A 125 -9.10 9.17 -10.36
C PHE A 125 -10.46 8.54 -10.71
N ALA A 126 -11.54 8.91 -10.00
CA ALA A 126 -12.86 8.29 -10.13
C ALA A 126 -13.47 8.41 -11.54
N GLU A 127 -13.14 9.49 -12.26
CA GLU A 127 -13.64 9.76 -13.62
C GLU A 127 -12.76 9.16 -14.72
N ASP A 128 -11.59 8.62 -14.37
CA ASP A 128 -10.64 8.11 -15.34
C ASP A 128 -11.01 6.69 -15.80
N LYS A 129 -11.56 6.60 -17.01
CA LYS A 129 -12.00 5.34 -17.64
C LYS A 129 -10.91 4.69 -18.51
N GLU A 130 -9.78 5.36 -18.70
CA GLU A 130 -8.73 4.79 -19.53
C GLU A 130 -8.09 3.57 -18.88
N LYS A 131 -7.90 2.53 -19.69
CA LYS A 131 -7.19 1.33 -19.24
C LYS A 131 -5.72 1.66 -18.97
N VAL A 132 -5.29 1.32 -17.78
CA VAL A 132 -3.86 1.35 -17.44
C VAL A 132 -3.18 0.19 -18.16
N ARG A 133 -2.22 0.51 -19.04
CA ARG A 133 -1.37 -0.51 -19.67
C ARG A 133 0.04 -0.37 -19.13
N ILE A 134 0.52 -1.42 -18.49
CA ILE A 134 1.92 -1.55 -18.09
C ILE A 134 2.54 -2.51 -19.10
N ASN A 135 3.32 -1.98 -20.03
CA ASN A 135 3.92 -2.78 -21.09
C ASN A 135 5.22 -3.48 -20.66
N ASP A 136 5.84 -3.05 -19.56
CA ASP A 136 7.09 -3.58 -19.05
C ASP A 136 6.95 -4.00 -17.61
N TYR A 137 6.73 -5.29 -17.38
CA TYR A 137 6.80 -5.89 -16.06
C TYR A 137 8.26 -6.14 -15.70
N ALA A 138 8.82 -5.30 -14.84
CA ALA A 138 10.06 -5.68 -14.18
C ALA A 138 9.78 -6.88 -13.28
N THR A 139 10.28 -8.04 -13.66
CA THR A 139 10.05 -9.32 -12.96
C THR A 139 10.57 -9.33 -11.52
N ASN A 140 11.44 -8.37 -11.19
CA ASN A 140 11.99 -8.19 -9.85
C ASN A 140 11.19 -7.21 -8.99
N LEU A 141 10.04 -6.69 -9.48
CA LEU A 141 9.22 -5.74 -8.74
C LEU A 141 7.96 -6.42 -8.19
N GLN A 142 7.68 -6.23 -6.90
CA GLN A 142 6.45 -6.67 -6.27
C GLN A 142 5.65 -5.46 -5.80
N ARG A 143 4.50 -5.19 -6.42
CA ARG A 143 3.59 -4.13 -5.99
C ARG A 143 2.64 -4.64 -4.92
N ILE A 144 2.44 -3.85 -3.88
CA ILE A 144 1.60 -4.17 -2.73
C ILE A 144 0.64 -3.01 -2.52
N PHE A 145 -0.64 -3.27 -2.75
CA PHE A 145 -1.72 -2.34 -2.49
C PHE A 145 -2.32 -2.61 -1.14
N ILE A 146 -2.33 -1.61 -0.28
CA ILE A 146 -3.00 -1.62 1.01
C ILE A 146 -4.18 -0.64 0.90
N LEU A 147 -5.39 -1.16 1.06
CA LEU A 147 -6.61 -0.43 0.82
C LEU A 147 -7.29 -0.14 2.15
N ASP A 148 -7.31 1.13 2.55
CA ASP A 148 -7.98 1.52 3.79
C ASP A 148 -9.49 1.68 3.59
N GLU A 149 -10.26 1.25 4.59
CA GLU A 149 -11.73 1.29 4.59
C GLU A 149 -12.36 0.71 3.31
N ALA A 150 -11.88 -0.44 2.89
CA ALA A 150 -12.20 -1.11 1.62
C ALA A 150 -13.71 -1.28 1.34
N HIS A 151 -14.55 -1.22 2.36
CA HIS A 151 -16.02 -1.32 2.23
C HIS A 151 -16.69 -0.07 1.64
N ARG A 152 -16.03 1.10 1.66
CA ARG A 152 -16.65 2.39 1.30
C ARG A 152 -16.53 2.77 -0.17
N GLY A 153 -15.48 2.36 -0.84
CA GLY A 153 -15.10 2.88 -2.17
C GLY A 153 -15.15 1.87 -3.32
N TYR A 154 -15.39 0.62 -3.02
CA TYR A 154 -15.28 -0.47 -4.01
C TYR A 154 -16.61 -0.74 -4.70
N LYS A 155 -16.97 0.08 -5.69
CA LYS A 155 -17.98 -0.34 -6.66
C LYS A 155 -17.30 -1.26 -7.68
N PRO A 156 -17.69 -2.55 -7.78
CA PRO A 156 -17.28 -3.38 -8.90
C PRO A 156 -17.71 -2.69 -10.20
N GLY A 157 -16.77 -2.33 -11.04
CA GLY A 157 -17.05 -1.61 -12.29
C GLY A 157 -16.76 -0.10 -12.28
N GLY A 158 -16.37 0.49 -11.17
CA GLY A 158 -15.84 1.86 -11.07
C GLY A 158 -14.35 1.90 -11.28
N CYS A 159 -14.01 1.91 -12.43
CA CYS A 159 -12.98 2.46 -13.28
C CYS A 159 -11.51 2.32 -12.88
N PHE A 160 -10.93 3.27 -12.16
CA PHE A 160 -9.47 3.40 -12.10
C PHE A 160 -8.79 2.30 -11.27
N LEU A 161 -9.34 1.97 -10.11
CA LEU A 161 -8.72 0.97 -9.23
C LEU A 161 -8.81 -0.45 -9.83
N ALA A 162 -9.94 -0.79 -10.45
CA ALA A 162 -10.09 -2.05 -11.18
C ALA A 162 -9.08 -2.12 -12.33
N ASN A 163 -8.96 -1.04 -13.12
CA ASN A 163 -7.99 -0.94 -14.19
C ASN A 163 -6.54 -1.04 -13.69
N LEU A 164 -6.25 -0.48 -12.51
CA LEU A 164 -4.94 -0.56 -11.89
C LEU A 164 -4.61 -2.00 -11.45
N PHE A 165 -5.60 -2.72 -10.91
CA PHE A 165 -5.45 -4.11 -10.51
C PHE A 165 -5.37 -5.07 -11.69
N ASP A 166 -6.07 -4.76 -12.78
CA ASP A 166 -6.01 -5.54 -14.02
C ASP A 166 -4.67 -5.32 -14.75
N ALA A 167 -4.05 -4.16 -14.54
CA ALA A 167 -2.76 -3.84 -15.12
C ALA A 167 -1.59 -4.65 -14.49
N ASP A 168 -1.73 -5.07 -13.23
CA ASP A 168 -0.74 -5.90 -12.54
C ASP A 168 -1.44 -7.07 -11.81
N THR A 169 -1.55 -8.19 -12.51
CA THR A 169 -2.15 -9.42 -11.98
C THR A 169 -1.31 -10.09 -10.89
N ASP A 170 -0.02 -9.73 -10.80
CA ASP A 170 0.90 -10.22 -9.76
C ASP A 170 0.92 -9.36 -8.50
N ALA A 171 0.28 -8.21 -8.54
CA ALA A 171 0.20 -7.32 -7.37
C ALA A 171 -0.50 -7.97 -6.18
N ILE A 172 0.03 -7.71 -5.01
CA ILE A 172 -0.61 -8.07 -3.74
C ILE A 172 -1.67 -7.03 -3.37
N LYS A 173 -2.81 -7.49 -2.89
CA LYS A 173 -3.95 -6.63 -2.52
C LYS A 173 -4.39 -6.97 -1.10
N ILE A 174 -4.17 -6.06 -0.18
CA ILE A 174 -4.52 -6.19 1.24
C ILE A 174 -5.59 -5.17 1.56
N ALA A 175 -6.80 -5.61 1.76
CA ALA A 175 -7.91 -4.75 2.15
C ALA A 175 -7.98 -4.66 3.68
N LEU A 176 -8.02 -3.45 4.21
CA LEU A 176 -8.22 -3.18 5.63
C LEU A 176 -9.64 -2.65 5.82
N THR A 177 -10.40 -3.24 6.73
CA THR A 177 -11.78 -2.80 7.00
C THR A 177 -12.13 -2.90 8.47
N GLY A 178 -12.97 -1.96 8.94
CA GLY A 178 -13.56 -1.99 10.29
C GLY A 178 -14.91 -2.71 10.35
N THR A 179 -15.50 -2.99 9.19
CA THR A 179 -16.77 -3.70 9.04
C THR A 179 -16.58 -4.92 8.15
N PRO A 180 -17.27 -6.04 8.44
CA PRO A 180 -17.22 -7.24 7.61
C PRO A 180 -17.88 -7.01 6.24
#